data_a2910e9868303bbc40c1b0d9a5a4cb64
#
_entry.id   a2910e9868303bbc40c1b0d9a5a4cb64
#
_cell.length_a   1.000
_cell.length_b   1.000
_cell.length_c   1.000
_cell.angle_alpha   90.00
_cell.angle_beta   90.00
_cell.angle_gamma   90.00
#
_symmetry.space_group_name_H-M   'P 1'
#
loop_
_entity.id
_entity.type
_entity.pdbx_description
1 polymer ?
#
loop_
_entity_poly.entity_id
_entity_poly.type
_entity_poly.pdbx_seq_one_letter_code
_entity_poly.pdbx_strand_id
1 'polypeptide(L)'
;MTQWYINELSKLTQVSVQTLHYYDRIGLIKPSVRLANGYRLYSEKDLSKLQQIIALKFFGFKLSHIKTLLSTDVDVIDHFSVQSQFLEQKAKNLFEASQALKNIISDCSRDKSIPWETIIKLIEVYRMTQQLEKTWAGKVLTAEEIREYAHFEQELKSRFTDTEKRNYEQRWDDLVKQVDANLDKDPTGDFGIDMGKRCMDWVNAYYGKNHVALRNAIWEKGFIKGQIDEENTRSLKSFAWLDKAITAYYSGRVLNILSQVETEPQEVVLKQWETLLTDMYGDEPFPKNEMLNALLNDDKISQSSKRWVKEYIQGSQHAK
;
A
#
# COMPACT_ATOMS: atom_id res chain seq x y z
N MET A 1 44.70 10.38 -35.69
CA MET A 1 43.40 10.08 -35.08
C MET A 1 42.86 8.82 -35.72
N THR A 2 42.56 7.82 -34.92
CA THR A 2 42.03 6.55 -35.40
C THR A 2 40.61 6.75 -35.90
N GLN A 3 40.28 6.20 -37.06
CA GLN A 3 38.94 6.24 -37.64
C GLN A 3 38.55 4.84 -38.09
N TRP A 4 37.26 4.55 -37.97
CA TRP A 4 36.69 3.24 -38.31
C TRP A 4 35.59 3.38 -39.35
N TYR A 5 35.59 2.47 -40.30
CA TYR A 5 34.41 2.22 -41.12
C TYR A 5 33.29 1.59 -40.30
N ILE A 6 32.06 1.72 -40.74
CA ILE A 6 30.90 1.24 -40.04
C ILE A 6 30.96 -0.26 -39.68
N ASN A 7 31.55 -1.09 -40.56
CA ASN A 7 31.73 -2.53 -40.33
C ASN A 7 32.77 -2.80 -39.22
N GLU A 8 33.81 -1.99 -39.13
CA GLU A 8 34.85 -2.10 -38.11
C GLU A 8 34.29 -1.65 -36.76
N LEU A 9 33.57 -0.53 -36.74
CA LEU A 9 32.89 -0.03 -35.54
C LEU A 9 31.86 -1.04 -35.02
N SER A 10 31.09 -1.67 -35.93
CA SER A 10 30.15 -2.73 -35.61
C SER A 10 30.82 -3.92 -34.91
N LYS A 11 31.95 -4.40 -35.47
CA LYS A 11 32.70 -5.50 -34.85
C LYS A 11 33.30 -5.12 -33.50
N LEU A 12 33.84 -3.91 -33.37
CA LEU A 12 34.47 -3.41 -32.15
C LEU A 12 33.45 -3.26 -31.00
N THR A 13 32.22 -2.80 -31.30
CA THR A 13 31.21 -2.46 -30.31
C THR A 13 30.12 -3.51 -30.16
N GLN A 14 30.12 -4.55 -30.99
CA GLN A 14 29.08 -5.57 -31.10
C GLN A 14 27.67 -5.01 -31.41
N VAL A 15 27.60 -3.79 -31.93
CA VAL A 15 26.37 -3.16 -32.41
C VAL A 15 26.20 -3.44 -33.89
N SER A 16 25.08 -3.96 -34.33
CA SER A 16 24.87 -4.30 -35.75
C SER A 16 24.96 -3.05 -36.65
N VAL A 17 25.45 -3.23 -37.85
CA VAL A 17 25.51 -2.17 -38.87
C VAL A 17 24.13 -1.55 -39.10
N GLN A 18 23.07 -2.36 -39.07
CA GLN A 18 21.69 -1.90 -39.21
C GLN A 18 21.31 -0.99 -38.07
N THR A 19 21.69 -1.31 -36.84
CA THR A 19 21.46 -0.47 -35.64
C THR A 19 22.24 0.83 -35.75
N LEU A 20 23.51 0.81 -36.22
CA LEU A 20 24.30 2.02 -36.42
C LEU A 20 23.68 2.94 -37.48
N HIS A 21 23.18 2.39 -38.58
CA HIS A 21 22.40 3.16 -39.56
C HIS A 21 21.10 3.76 -38.97
N TYR A 22 20.43 3.01 -38.13
CA TYR A 22 19.24 3.53 -37.42
C TYR A 22 19.59 4.67 -36.47
N TYR A 23 20.68 4.55 -35.69
CA TYR A 23 21.15 5.60 -34.78
C TYR A 23 21.59 6.86 -35.55
N ASP A 24 22.22 6.73 -36.69
CA ASP A 24 22.56 7.85 -37.60
C ASP A 24 21.26 8.54 -38.08
N ARG A 25 20.26 7.77 -38.51
CA ARG A 25 18.99 8.29 -39.03
C ARG A 25 18.22 9.09 -37.99
N ILE A 26 18.16 8.62 -36.75
CA ILE A 26 17.45 9.33 -35.64
C ILE A 26 18.32 10.43 -35.00
N GLY A 27 19.55 10.61 -35.48
CA GLY A 27 20.48 11.64 -35.00
C GLY A 27 21.03 11.37 -33.59
N LEU A 28 21.06 10.11 -33.17
CA LEU A 28 21.62 9.69 -31.88
C LEU A 28 23.15 9.66 -31.93
N ILE A 29 23.72 9.13 -33.05
CA ILE A 29 25.13 9.21 -33.38
C ILE A 29 25.27 9.59 -34.86
N LYS A 30 26.23 10.43 -35.19
CA LYS A 30 26.52 10.83 -36.57
C LYS A 30 27.98 10.50 -36.85
N PRO A 31 28.32 10.00 -38.07
CA PRO A 31 29.71 9.82 -38.44
C PRO A 31 30.43 11.17 -38.53
N SER A 32 31.65 11.23 -38.02
CA SER A 32 32.47 12.46 -38.08
C SER A 32 32.78 12.87 -39.53
N VAL A 33 32.88 11.89 -40.43
CA VAL A 33 33.17 12.13 -41.86
C VAL A 33 32.25 11.26 -42.74
N ARG A 34 31.70 11.89 -43.79
CA ARG A 34 31.06 11.20 -44.91
C ARG A 34 31.94 11.42 -46.16
N LEU A 35 32.47 10.34 -46.68
CA LEU A 35 33.28 10.39 -47.90
C LEU A 35 32.41 10.66 -49.13
N ALA A 36 33.02 11.17 -50.20
CA ALA A 36 32.33 11.46 -51.46
C ALA A 36 31.63 10.22 -52.10
N ASN A 37 32.13 9.02 -51.81
CA ASN A 37 31.54 7.73 -52.21
C ASN A 37 30.42 7.23 -51.26
N GLY A 38 29.99 8.06 -50.26
CA GLY A 38 28.92 7.75 -49.33
C GLY A 38 29.32 6.93 -48.09
N TYR A 39 30.60 6.50 -48.00
CA TYR A 39 31.06 5.76 -46.83
C TYR A 39 31.12 6.64 -45.57
N ARG A 40 30.83 6.03 -44.42
CA ARG A 40 30.82 6.64 -43.10
C ARG A 40 32.09 6.28 -42.35
N LEU A 41 32.78 7.31 -41.83
CA LEU A 41 33.93 7.16 -40.94
C LEU A 41 33.59 7.74 -39.59
N TYR A 42 33.88 6.99 -38.55
CA TYR A 42 33.64 7.32 -37.15
C TYR A 42 34.97 7.55 -36.45
N SER A 43 35.05 8.63 -35.69
CA SER A 43 36.21 9.01 -34.89
C SER A 43 36.18 8.38 -33.48
N GLU A 44 37.26 8.57 -32.71
CA GLU A 44 37.33 8.18 -31.30
C GLU A 44 36.22 8.83 -30.45
N LYS A 45 35.84 10.08 -30.77
CA LYS A 45 34.73 10.78 -30.12
C LYS A 45 33.39 10.08 -30.39
N ASP A 46 33.19 9.62 -31.64
CA ASP A 46 31.98 8.89 -32.01
C ASP A 46 31.94 7.53 -31.33
N LEU A 47 33.09 6.83 -31.22
CA LEU A 47 33.20 5.58 -30.45
C LEU A 47 32.87 5.79 -28.98
N SER A 48 33.42 6.80 -28.32
CA SER A 48 33.11 7.13 -26.94
C SER A 48 31.62 7.41 -26.73
N LYS A 49 31.02 8.20 -27.63
CA LYS A 49 29.57 8.47 -27.59
C LYS A 49 28.73 7.18 -27.78
N LEU A 50 29.17 6.29 -28.67
CA LEU A 50 28.50 5.00 -28.88
C LEU A 50 28.59 4.11 -27.63
N GLN A 51 29.73 4.09 -26.95
CA GLN A 51 29.89 3.38 -25.67
C GLN A 51 28.95 3.90 -24.60
N GLN A 52 28.78 5.22 -24.50
CA GLN A 52 27.78 5.83 -23.59
C GLN A 52 26.34 5.39 -23.94
N ILE A 53 26.00 5.37 -25.23
CA ILE A 53 24.70 4.88 -25.71
C ILE A 53 24.47 3.42 -25.31
N ILE A 54 25.48 2.58 -25.48
CA ILE A 54 25.43 1.14 -25.15
C ILE A 54 25.20 0.97 -23.63
N ALA A 55 25.96 1.71 -22.81
CA ALA A 55 25.80 1.66 -21.35
C ALA A 55 24.41 2.08 -20.89
N LEU A 56 23.89 3.20 -21.40
CA LEU A 56 22.56 3.67 -21.08
C LEU A 56 21.45 2.70 -21.57
N LYS A 57 21.65 2.06 -22.73
CA LYS A 57 20.76 1.00 -23.23
C LYS A 57 20.78 -0.23 -22.34
N PHE A 58 21.94 -0.63 -21.85
CA PHE A 58 22.07 -1.74 -20.89
C PHE A 58 21.21 -1.51 -19.64
N PHE A 59 21.20 -0.28 -19.11
CA PHE A 59 20.34 0.11 -17.98
C PHE A 59 18.87 0.32 -18.36
N GLY A 60 18.47 0.11 -19.62
CA GLY A 60 17.07 0.13 -20.05
C GLY A 60 16.53 1.51 -20.44
N PHE A 61 17.37 2.54 -20.58
CA PHE A 61 16.93 3.85 -21.06
C PHE A 61 16.37 3.80 -22.49
N LYS A 62 15.29 4.53 -22.74
CA LYS A 62 14.73 4.70 -24.10
C LYS A 62 15.64 5.58 -24.94
N LEU A 63 15.72 5.32 -26.26
CA LEU A 63 16.60 6.06 -27.17
C LEU A 63 16.32 7.58 -27.18
N SER A 64 15.06 7.99 -27.07
CA SER A 64 14.69 9.40 -26.93
C SER A 64 15.31 10.03 -25.70
N HIS A 65 15.26 9.35 -24.55
CA HIS A 65 15.83 9.82 -23.29
C HIS A 65 17.36 9.85 -23.35
N ILE A 66 18.01 8.82 -23.94
CA ILE A 66 19.46 8.80 -24.16
C ILE A 66 19.89 10.01 -25.00
N LYS A 67 19.12 10.38 -26.03
CA LYS A 67 19.40 11.53 -26.86
C LYS A 67 19.41 12.83 -26.07
N THR A 68 18.45 13.01 -25.16
CA THR A 68 18.39 14.16 -24.25
C THR A 68 19.57 14.18 -23.30
N LEU A 69 19.86 13.07 -22.62
CA LEU A 69 20.98 12.96 -21.67
C LEU A 69 22.35 13.27 -22.30
N LEU A 70 22.55 12.92 -23.57
CA LEU A 70 23.82 13.15 -24.28
C LEU A 70 23.89 14.53 -24.97
N SER A 71 22.80 15.31 -24.93
CA SER A 71 22.74 16.63 -25.63
C SER A 71 22.60 17.83 -24.69
N THR A 72 22.34 17.61 -23.38
CA THR A 72 22.12 18.67 -22.39
C THR A 72 23.01 18.47 -21.17
N ASP A 73 23.38 19.57 -20.48
CA ASP A 73 24.03 19.55 -19.15
C ASP A 73 23.03 19.18 -18.04
N VAL A 74 22.40 18.04 -18.17
CA VAL A 74 21.43 17.53 -17.17
C VAL A 74 22.19 16.72 -16.12
N ASP A 75 21.74 16.78 -14.88
CA ASP A 75 22.29 15.92 -13.82
C ASP A 75 21.98 14.45 -14.12
N VAL A 76 22.99 13.77 -14.66
CA VAL A 76 22.91 12.37 -15.06
C VAL A 76 22.69 11.46 -13.85
N ILE A 77 23.14 11.88 -12.67
CA ILE A 77 23.01 11.10 -11.42
C ILE A 77 21.54 10.96 -11.00
N ASP A 78 20.77 12.04 -11.10
CA ASP A 78 19.34 12.01 -10.78
C ASP A 78 18.60 11.02 -11.71
N HIS A 79 18.91 11.05 -13.01
CA HIS A 79 18.33 10.12 -13.96
C HIS A 79 18.72 8.66 -13.71
N PHE A 80 19.96 8.40 -13.28
CA PHE A 80 20.38 7.06 -12.87
C PHE A 80 19.66 6.60 -11.60
N SER A 81 19.46 7.50 -10.62
CA SER A 81 18.72 7.20 -9.39
C SER A 81 17.28 6.79 -9.71
N VAL A 82 16.58 7.55 -10.53
CA VAL A 82 15.22 7.21 -10.97
C VAL A 82 15.17 5.88 -11.75
N GLN A 83 16.16 5.63 -12.63
CA GLN A 83 16.21 4.39 -13.38
C GLN A 83 16.54 3.18 -12.49
N SER A 84 17.40 3.35 -11.46
CA SER A 84 17.66 2.32 -10.46
C SER A 84 16.39 1.92 -9.72
N GLN A 85 15.65 2.89 -9.20
CA GLN A 85 14.36 2.65 -8.53
C GLN A 85 13.36 1.93 -9.44
N PHE A 86 13.28 2.34 -10.71
CA PHE A 86 12.42 1.66 -11.68
C PHE A 86 12.84 0.20 -11.91
N LEU A 87 14.13 -0.10 -12.00
CA LEU A 87 14.64 -1.47 -12.17
C LEU A 87 14.40 -2.32 -10.92
N GLU A 88 14.60 -1.75 -9.72
CA GLU A 88 14.29 -2.42 -8.44
C GLU A 88 12.82 -2.78 -8.35
N GLN A 89 11.93 -1.84 -8.67
CA GLN A 89 10.49 -2.10 -8.69
C GLN A 89 10.13 -3.18 -9.73
N LYS A 90 10.73 -3.16 -10.91
CA LYS A 90 10.52 -4.18 -11.94
C LYS A 90 11.00 -5.56 -11.47
N ALA A 91 12.16 -5.63 -10.81
CA ALA A 91 12.70 -6.87 -10.26
C ALA A 91 11.76 -7.46 -9.19
N LYS A 92 11.25 -6.61 -8.27
CA LYS A 92 10.26 -6.98 -7.26
C LYS A 92 8.99 -7.56 -7.92
N ASN A 93 8.45 -6.87 -8.93
CA ASN A 93 7.25 -7.31 -9.64
C ASN A 93 7.44 -8.68 -10.34
N LEU A 94 8.61 -8.90 -10.93
CA LEU A 94 8.95 -10.19 -11.58
C LEU A 94 9.11 -11.31 -10.53
N PHE A 95 9.68 -11.00 -9.37
CA PHE A 95 9.80 -11.95 -8.28
C PHE A 95 8.42 -12.37 -7.75
N GLU A 96 7.52 -11.42 -7.52
CA GLU A 96 6.14 -11.68 -7.06
C GLU A 96 5.36 -12.52 -8.08
N ALA A 97 5.46 -12.20 -9.37
CA ALA A 97 4.84 -12.99 -10.43
C ALA A 97 5.39 -14.43 -10.46
N SER A 98 6.71 -14.59 -10.26
CA SER A 98 7.34 -15.91 -10.16
C SER A 98 6.84 -16.72 -8.97
N GLN A 99 6.65 -16.08 -7.79
CA GLN A 99 6.09 -16.74 -6.61
C GLN A 99 4.63 -17.16 -6.83
N ALA A 100 3.82 -16.28 -7.42
CA ALA A 100 2.43 -16.60 -7.77
C ALA A 100 2.35 -17.84 -8.68
N LEU A 101 3.20 -17.91 -9.72
CA LEU A 101 3.28 -19.09 -10.60
C LEU A 101 3.69 -20.36 -9.87
N LYS A 102 4.64 -20.27 -8.93
CA LYS A 102 5.05 -21.45 -8.12
C LYS A 102 3.93 -21.96 -7.26
N ASN A 103 3.15 -21.07 -6.64
CA ASN A 103 1.98 -21.44 -5.84
C ASN A 103 0.93 -22.13 -6.71
N ILE A 104 0.61 -21.57 -7.89
CA ILE A 104 -0.31 -22.20 -8.85
C ILE A 104 0.17 -23.60 -9.26
N ILE A 105 1.46 -23.78 -9.55
CA ILE A 105 2.04 -25.07 -9.92
C ILE A 105 1.91 -26.07 -8.77
N SER A 106 2.17 -25.63 -7.53
CA SER A 106 2.02 -26.47 -6.33
C SER A 106 0.56 -26.95 -6.14
N ASP A 107 -0.39 -26.03 -6.33
CA ASP A 107 -1.83 -26.33 -6.18
C ASP A 107 -2.36 -27.24 -7.29
N CYS A 108 -1.88 -27.04 -8.53
CA CYS A 108 -2.24 -27.87 -9.69
C CYS A 108 -1.65 -29.29 -9.65
N SER A 109 -0.59 -29.53 -8.88
CA SER A 109 0.11 -30.83 -8.85
C SER A 109 -0.75 -31.98 -8.37
N ARG A 110 -1.87 -31.73 -7.72
CA ARG A 110 -2.78 -32.76 -7.18
C ARG A 110 -3.86 -33.20 -8.17
N ASP A 111 -4.36 -32.33 -9.04
CA ASP A 111 -5.59 -32.61 -9.82
C ASP A 111 -5.47 -32.44 -11.35
N LYS A 112 -4.30 -32.02 -11.87
CA LYS A 112 -4.03 -31.76 -13.30
C LYS A 112 -5.00 -30.79 -14.02
N SER A 113 -5.95 -30.20 -13.31
CA SER A 113 -6.82 -29.15 -13.87
C SER A 113 -6.26 -27.78 -13.56
N ILE A 114 -6.27 -26.86 -14.54
CA ILE A 114 -5.80 -25.50 -14.33
C ILE A 114 -6.94 -24.71 -13.66
N PRO A 115 -6.75 -24.18 -12.44
CA PRO A 115 -7.79 -23.43 -11.74
C PRO A 115 -7.85 -21.99 -12.29
N TRP A 116 -8.39 -21.82 -13.50
CA TRP A 116 -8.43 -20.54 -14.19
C TRP A 116 -9.07 -19.42 -13.38
N GLU A 117 -10.10 -19.72 -12.62
CA GLU A 117 -10.76 -18.72 -11.74
C GLU A 117 -9.79 -18.20 -10.67
N THR A 118 -9.01 -19.09 -10.05
CA THR A 118 -7.97 -18.72 -9.07
C THR A 118 -6.88 -17.87 -9.72
N ILE A 119 -6.45 -18.24 -10.94
CA ILE A 119 -5.44 -17.49 -11.69
C ILE A 119 -5.93 -16.08 -12.03
N ILE A 120 -7.18 -15.95 -12.48
CA ILE A 120 -7.78 -14.64 -12.80
C ILE A 120 -7.83 -13.78 -11.54
N LYS A 121 -8.30 -14.32 -10.42
CA LYS A 121 -8.31 -13.60 -9.12
C LYS A 121 -6.92 -13.11 -8.70
N LEU A 122 -5.89 -13.96 -8.83
CA LEU A 122 -4.51 -13.58 -8.53
C LEU A 122 -4.01 -12.44 -9.42
N ILE A 123 -4.33 -12.48 -10.73
CA ILE A 123 -3.95 -11.41 -11.66
C ILE A 123 -4.67 -10.09 -11.29
N GLU A 124 -5.92 -10.16 -10.88
CA GLU A 124 -6.68 -8.98 -10.45
C GLU A 124 -6.12 -8.36 -9.18
N VAL A 125 -5.80 -9.18 -8.17
CA VAL A 125 -5.13 -8.73 -6.94
C VAL A 125 -3.78 -8.10 -7.27
N TYR A 126 -2.97 -8.75 -8.12
CA TYR A 126 -1.68 -8.20 -8.54
C TYR A 126 -1.83 -6.83 -9.22
N ARG A 127 -2.78 -6.68 -10.14
CA ARG A 127 -3.06 -5.38 -10.80
C ARG A 127 -3.51 -4.32 -9.79
N MET A 128 -4.36 -4.70 -8.85
CA MET A 128 -4.82 -3.79 -7.78
C MET A 128 -3.65 -3.36 -6.91
N THR A 129 -2.78 -4.28 -6.49
CA THR A 129 -1.55 -3.98 -5.74
C THR A 129 -0.71 -2.93 -6.47
N GLN A 130 -0.46 -3.13 -7.78
CA GLN A 130 0.28 -2.19 -8.61
C GLN A 130 -0.38 -0.80 -8.73
N GLN A 131 -1.70 -0.74 -8.66
CA GLN A 131 -2.43 0.53 -8.65
C GLN A 131 -2.29 1.22 -7.30
N LEU A 132 -2.48 0.51 -6.19
CA LEU A 132 -2.36 1.03 -4.82
C LEU A 132 -0.94 1.53 -4.51
N GLU A 133 0.10 0.86 -4.98
CA GLU A 133 1.50 1.30 -4.83
C GLU A 133 1.77 2.70 -5.42
N LYS A 134 0.97 3.15 -6.38
CA LYS A 134 1.09 4.48 -7.01
C LYS A 134 0.28 5.57 -6.31
N THR A 135 -0.50 5.20 -5.31
CA THR A 135 -1.33 6.12 -4.53
C THR A 135 -0.64 6.50 -3.22
N TRP A 136 -1.35 7.24 -2.36
CA TRP A 136 -0.92 7.50 -0.99
C TRP A 136 -0.57 6.22 -0.23
N ALA A 137 -1.26 5.11 -0.50
CA ALA A 137 -1.04 3.82 0.16
C ALA A 137 0.40 3.32 -0.04
N GLY A 138 0.96 3.44 -1.24
CA GLY A 138 2.34 3.07 -1.53
C GLY A 138 3.40 3.90 -0.81
N LYS A 139 3.05 5.09 -0.30
CA LYS A 139 3.96 5.96 0.46
C LYS A 139 4.07 5.54 1.94
N VAL A 140 3.03 4.91 2.51
CA VAL A 140 2.92 4.73 3.97
C VAL A 140 2.59 3.31 4.43
N LEU A 141 1.94 2.51 3.59
CA LEU A 141 1.62 1.12 3.90
C LEU A 141 2.80 0.20 3.55
N THR A 142 2.97 -0.87 4.31
CA THR A 142 3.91 -1.93 3.99
C THR A 142 3.44 -2.73 2.77
N ALA A 143 4.35 -3.48 2.16
CA ALA A 143 4.00 -4.33 1.01
C ALA A 143 2.94 -5.40 1.36
N GLU A 144 2.89 -5.84 2.62
CA GLU A 144 1.90 -6.78 3.11
C GLU A 144 0.53 -6.12 3.28
N GLU A 145 0.47 -4.94 3.90
CA GLU A 145 -0.75 -4.13 4.03
C GLU A 145 -1.33 -3.72 2.67
N ILE A 146 -0.49 -3.41 1.68
CA ILE A 146 -0.95 -3.10 0.32
C ILE A 146 -1.57 -4.34 -0.35
N ARG A 147 -0.97 -5.52 -0.16
CA ARG A 147 -1.55 -6.78 -0.67
C ARG A 147 -2.89 -7.08 -0.02
N GLU A 148 -2.97 -6.94 1.30
CA GLU A 148 -4.24 -7.10 2.02
C GLU A 148 -5.28 -6.09 1.54
N TYR A 149 -4.89 -4.84 1.31
CA TYR A 149 -5.77 -3.83 0.75
C TYR A 149 -6.27 -4.20 -0.65
N ALA A 150 -5.40 -4.75 -1.51
CA ALA A 150 -5.79 -5.22 -2.83
C ALA A 150 -6.79 -6.41 -2.76
N HIS A 151 -6.61 -7.34 -1.84
CA HIS A 151 -7.56 -8.42 -1.58
C HIS A 151 -8.90 -7.89 -1.06
N PHE A 152 -8.86 -6.95 -0.13
CA PHE A 152 -10.06 -6.30 0.40
C PHE A 152 -10.85 -5.56 -0.70
N GLU A 153 -10.19 -4.79 -1.56
CA GLU A 153 -10.85 -4.11 -2.69
C GLU A 153 -11.50 -5.10 -3.67
N GLN A 154 -10.89 -6.27 -3.88
CA GLN A 154 -11.47 -7.32 -4.69
C GLN A 154 -12.69 -7.97 -4.00
N GLU A 155 -12.62 -8.20 -2.69
CA GLU A 155 -13.74 -8.69 -1.90
C GLU A 155 -14.92 -7.71 -1.93
N LEU A 156 -14.66 -6.41 -1.79
CA LEU A 156 -15.69 -5.37 -1.87
C LEU A 156 -16.46 -5.40 -3.18
N LYS A 157 -15.80 -5.66 -4.32
CA LYS A 157 -16.46 -5.80 -5.63
C LYS A 157 -17.43 -6.98 -5.68
N SER A 158 -17.19 -8.02 -4.89
CA SER A 158 -18.09 -9.17 -4.79
C SER A 158 -19.19 -8.98 -3.74
N ARG A 159 -18.95 -8.17 -2.70
CA ARG A 159 -19.89 -7.92 -1.59
C ARG A 159 -20.90 -6.82 -1.89
N PHE A 160 -20.49 -5.80 -2.64
CA PHE A 160 -21.28 -4.61 -2.88
C PHE A 160 -21.46 -4.34 -4.37
N THR A 161 -22.67 -3.98 -4.76
CA THR A 161 -22.93 -3.36 -6.06
C THR A 161 -22.34 -1.93 -6.08
N ASP A 162 -22.13 -1.38 -7.28
CA ASP A 162 -21.66 0.01 -7.43
C ASP A 162 -22.56 1.04 -6.74
N THR A 163 -23.86 0.75 -6.63
CA THR A 163 -24.82 1.61 -5.94
C THR A 163 -24.65 1.53 -4.43
N GLU A 164 -24.48 0.33 -3.87
CA GLU A 164 -24.23 0.14 -2.44
C GLU A 164 -22.90 0.76 -2.02
N LYS A 165 -21.84 0.58 -2.83
CA LYS A 165 -20.54 1.22 -2.57
C LYS A 165 -20.68 2.74 -2.51
N ARG A 166 -21.35 3.36 -3.49
CA ARG A 166 -21.62 4.81 -3.47
C ARG A 166 -22.42 5.26 -2.26
N ASN A 167 -23.38 4.46 -1.81
CA ASN A 167 -24.16 4.76 -0.60
C ASN A 167 -23.29 4.72 0.67
N TYR A 168 -22.32 3.77 0.73
CA TYR A 168 -21.36 3.73 1.83
C TYR A 168 -20.44 4.96 1.82
N GLU A 169 -19.90 5.34 0.66
CA GLU A 169 -19.08 6.53 0.50
C GLU A 169 -19.85 7.82 0.88
N GLN A 170 -21.10 7.93 0.45
CA GLN A 170 -21.95 9.08 0.81
C GLN A 170 -22.20 9.18 2.33
N ARG A 171 -22.47 8.05 2.99
CA ARG A 171 -22.65 8.03 4.47
C ARG A 171 -21.38 8.46 5.20
N TRP A 172 -20.21 8.06 4.69
CA TRP A 172 -18.94 8.51 5.22
C TRP A 172 -18.76 10.01 5.06
N ASP A 173 -19.01 10.53 3.87
CA ASP A 173 -18.93 11.97 3.60
C ASP A 173 -19.87 12.79 4.49
N ASP A 174 -21.09 12.32 4.69
CA ASP A 174 -22.08 12.98 5.54
C ASP A 174 -21.67 12.97 7.03
N LEU A 175 -21.05 11.87 7.50
CA LEU A 175 -20.51 11.78 8.83
C LEU A 175 -19.36 12.78 9.03
N VAL A 176 -18.40 12.83 8.14
CA VAL A 176 -17.26 13.76 8.20
C VAL A 176 -17.74 15.20 8.16
N LYS A 177 -18.73 15.57 7.30
CA LYS A 177 -19.35 16.91 7.28
C LYS A 177 -20.01 17.28 8.61
N GLN A 178 -20.66 16.33 9.28
CA GLN A 178 -21.24 16.56 10.60
C GLN A 178 -20.17 16.83 11.65
N VAL A 179 -19.04 16.13 11.59
CA VAL A 179 -17.89 16.39 12.46
C VAL A 179 -17.32 17.78 12.19
N ASP A 180 -17.07 18.12 10.90
CA ASP A 180 -16.54 19.43 10.48
C ASP A 180 -17.39 20.60 10.99
N ALA A 181 -18.71 20.46 10.96
CA ALA A 181 -19.64 21.46 11.42
C ALA A 181 -19.74 21.58 12.95
N ASN A 182 -19.11 20.70 13.73
CA ASN A 182 -19.24 20.63 15.18
C ASN A 182 -17.88 20.42 15.90
N LEU A 183 -16.78 20.90 15.30
CA LEU A 183 -15.44 20.79 15.87
C LEU A 183 -15.25 21.55 17.20
N ASP A 184 -16.13 22.49 17.49
CA ASP A 184 -16.20 23.23 18.74
C ASP A 184 -16.78 22.43 19.91
N LYS A 185 -17.49 21.32 19.62
CA LYS A 185 -18.03 20.43 20.65
C LYS A 185 -16.96 19.50 21.22
N ASP A 186 -17.14 19.13 22.49
CA ASP A 186 -16.27 18.15 23.13
C ASP A 186 -16.43 16.77 22.48
N PRO A 187 -15.35 16.19 21.91
CA PRO A 187 -15.40 14.86 21.32
C PRO A 187 -15.66 13.74 22.35
N THR A 188 -15.45 14.00 23.64
CA THR A 188 -15.70 13.03 24.73
C THR A 188 -17.07 13.16 25.37
N GLY A 189 -17.87 14.19 24.99
CA GLY A 189 -19.23 14.36 25.41
C GLY A 189 -20.23 13.50 24.63
N ASP A 190 -21.52 13.58 24.98
CA ASP A 190 -22.58 12.74 24.39
C ASP A 190 -22.62 12.79 22.86
N PHE A 191 -22.46 14.00 22.29
CA PHE A 191 -22.43 14.16 20.84
C PHE A 191 -21.20 13.45 20.21
N GLY A 192 -20.03 13.58 20.86
CA GLY A 192 -18.81 12.94 20.37
C GLY A 192 -18.91 11.42 20.45
N ILE A 193 -19.41 10.88 21.56
CA ILE A 193 -19.62 9.44 21.74
C ILE A 193 -20.60 8.89 20.68
N ASP A 194 -21.68 9.60 20.37
CA ASP A 194 -22.60 9.20 19.28
C ASP A 194 -21.91 9.21 17.92
N MET A 195 -21.13 10.23 17.61
CA MET A 195 -20.38 10.30 16.36
C MET A 195 -19.32 9.19 16.27
N GLY A 196 -18.60 8.89 17.35
CA GLY A 196 -17.66 7.79 17.44
C GLY A 196 -18.33 6.44 17.20
N LYS A 197 -19.50 6.21 17.82
CA LYS A 197 -20.32 5.02 17.60
C LYS A 197 -20.73 4.88 16.14
N ARG A 198 -21.31 5.92 15.55
CA ARG A 198 -21.76 5.91 14.13
C ARG A 198 -20.61 5.69 13.16
N CYS A 199 -19.45 6.25 13.45
CA CYS A 199 -18.23 6.00 12.69
C CYS A 199 -17.86 4.50 12.75
N MET A 200 -17.82 3.91 13.93
CA MET A 200 -17.41 2.52 14.09
C MET A 200 -18.47 1.53 13.58
N ASP A 201 -19.75 1.84 13.69
CA ASP A 201 -20.82 1.05 13.08
C ASP A 201 -20.65 1.01 11.55
N TRP A 202 -20.33 2.16 10.93
CA TRP A 202 -20.04 2.24 9.49
C TRP A 202 -18.77 1.46 9.12
N VAL A 203 -17.68 1.71 9.83
CA VAL A 203 -16.37 1.11 9.59
C VAL A 203 -16.42 -0.41 9.73
N ASN A 204 -17.04 -0.92 10.79
CA ASN A 204 -17.17 -2.36 11.02
C ASN A 204 -18.06 -3.05 9.97
N ALA A 205 -19.10 -2.38 9.48
CA ALA A 205 -19.93 -2.89 8.39
C ALA A 205 -19.17 -2.94 7.05
N TYR A 206 -18.29 -1.96 6.80
CA TYR A 206 -17.52 -1.85 5.56
C TYR A 206 -16.35 -2.83 5.51
N TYR A 207 -15.48 -2.83 6.53
CA TYR A 207 -14.28 -3.67 6.58
C TYR A 207 -14.56 -5.10 7.02
N GLY A 208 -15.58 -5.32 7.87
CA GLY A 208 -15.83 -6.62 8.50
C GLY A 208 -14.76 -6.98 9.54
N LYS A 209 -14.86 -8.22 10.05
CA LYS A 209 -13.97 -8.71 11.11
C LYS A 209 -12.59 -9.14 10.61
N ASN A 210 -12.50 -9.53 9.34
CA ASN A 210 -11.28 -10.09 8.76
C ASN A 210 -10.24 -9.03 8.39
N HIS A 211 -10.64 -7.76 8.27
CA HIS A 211 -9.79 -6.67 7.79
C HIS A 211 -9.56 -5.58 8.85
N VAL A 212 -9.62 -5.95 10.14
CA VAL A 212 -9.44 -4.99 11.25
C VAL A 212 -8.02 -4.42 11.27
N ALA A 213 -7.00 -5.24 11.02
CA ALA A 213 -5.61 -4.79 10.95
C ALA A 213 -5.42 -3.76 9.82
N LEU A 214 -5.93 -4.06 8.62
CA LEU A 214 -5.91 -3.14 7.48
C LEU A 214 -6.66 -1.85 7.79
N ARG A 215 -7.87 -1.94 8.35
CA ARG A 215 -8.67 -0.79 8.80
C ARG A 215 -7.87 0.13 9.71
N ASN A 216 -7.22 -0.44 10.73
CA ASN A 216 -6.41 0.31 11.70
C ASN A 216 -5.19 0.94 11.05
N ALA A 217 -4.51 0.22 10.15
CA ALA A 217 -3.38 0.75 9.40
C ALA A 217 -3.79 1.93 8.48
N ILE A 218 -4.93 1.82 7.79
CA ILE A 218 -5.47 2.90 6.96
C ILE A 218 -5.85 4.11 7.81
N TRP A 219 -6.50 3.89 8.97
CA TRP A 219 -6.86 4.96 9.89
C TRP A 219 -5.64 5.72 10.38
N GLU A 220 -4.67 5.01 10.97
CA GLU A 220 -3.48 5.62 11.57
C GLU A 220 -2.57 6.28 10.53
N LYS A 221 -2.21 5.52 9.48
CA LYS A 221 -1.20 5.97 8.51
C LYS A 221 -1.78 6.87 7.42
N GLY A 222 -3.05 6.65 7.05
CA GLY A 222 -3.74 7.39 6.00
C GLY A 222 -4.44 8.65 6.53
N PHE A 223 -5.43 8.49 7.39
CA PHE A 223 -6.26 9.59 7.85
C PHE A 223 -5.57 10.45 8.92
N ILE A 224 -5.09 9.84 10.02
CA ILE A 224 -4.50 10.60 11.14
C ILE A 224 -3.22 11.32 10.72
N LYS A 225 -2.36 10.70 9.90
CA LYS A 225 -1.15 11.33 9.37
C LYS A 225 -1.38 12.18 8.11
N GLY A 226 -2.63 12.28 7.64
CA GLY A 226 -3.02 13.17 6.54
C GLY A 226 -2.51 12.79 5.15
N GLN A 227 -2.18 11.52 4.92
CA GLN A 227 -1.61 11.07 3.65
C GLN A 227 -2.66 10.76 2.57
N ILE A 228 -3.92 10.51 2.96
CA ILE A 228 -5.03 10.22 2.01
C ILE A 228 -5.46 11.48 1.23
N ASP A 229 -5.19 12.68 1.75
CA ASP A 229 -5.94 13.89 1.39
C ASP A 229 -5.06 15.02 0.83
N GLU A 230 -4.02 14.70 0.04
CA GLU A 230 -3.22 15.74 -0.66
C GLU A 230 -4.09 16.59 -1.63
N GLU A 231 -5.26 16.08 -2.07
CA GLU A 231 -6.15 16.79 -3.03
C GLU A 231 -7.52 17.17 -2.44
N ASN A 232 -7.90 16.72 -1.24
CA ASN A 232 -9.23 16.91 -0.67
C ASN A 232 -9.14 17.70 0.64
N THR A 233 -9.84 18.80 0.76
CA THR A 233 -9.87 19.78 1.85
C THR A 233 -10.42 19.28 3.19
N ARG A 234 -10.44 17.97 3.44
CA ARG A 234 -10.87 17.39 4.72
C ARG A 234 -9.84 17.72 5.79
N SER A 235 -10.28 18.45 6.77
CA SER A 235 -9.42 18.96 7.84
C SER A 235 -8.83 17.81 8.67
N LEU A 236 -7.50 17.75 8.81
CA LEU A 236 -6.81 16.90 9.80
C LEU A 236 -7.41 17.04 11.22
N LYS A 237 -7.99 18.21 11.52
CA LYS A 237 -8.68 18.48 12.79
C LYS A 237 -9.90 17.58 12.97
N SER A 238 -10.64 17.30 11.90
CA SER A 238 -11.86 16.48 11.94
C SER A 238 -11.51 15.03 12.23
N PHE A 239 -10.45 14.50 11.64
CA PHE A 239 -9.99 13.15 11.93
C PHE A 239 -9.40 13.03 13.34
N ALA A 240 -8.61 14.00 13.80
CA ALA A 240 -8.12 14.03 15.17
C ALA A 240 -9.23 14.20 16.21
N TRP A 241 -10.29 14.94 15.88
CA TRP A 241 -11.48 15.05 16.73
C TRP A 241 -12.24 13.73 16.77
N LEU A 242 -12.46 13.10 15.59
CA LEU A 242 -13.16 11.82 15.47
C LEU A 242 -12.41 10.68 16.14
N ASP A 243 -11.09 10.68 16.11
CA ASP A 243 -10.24 9.71 16.81
C ASP A 243 -10.46 9.75 18.34
N LYS A 244 -10.54 10.96 18.90
CA LYS A 244 -10.90 11.16 20.33
C LYS A 244 -12.32 10.68 20.62
N ALA A 245 -13.26 10.93 19.73
CA ALA A 245 -14.65 10.49 19.86
C ALA A 245 -14.77 8.95 19.82
N ILE A 246 -14.06 8.29 18.92
CA ILE A 246 -13.97 6.82 18.83
C ILE A 246 -13.36 6.25 20.12
N THR A 247 -12.27 6.86 20.59
CA THR A 247 -11.61 6.47 21.84
C THR A 247 -12.56 6.59 23.03
N ALA A 248 -13.31 7.69 23.15
CA ALA A 248 -14.30 7.88 24.20
C ALA A 248 -15.44 6.85 24.13
N TYR A 249 -15.95 6.57 22.93
CA TYR A 249 -16.95 5.54 22.70
C TYR A 249 -16.49 4.15 23.18
N TYR A 250 -15.30 3.71 22.80
CA TYR A 250 -14.79 2.42 23.24
C TYR A 250 -14.44 2.38 24.72
N SER A 251 -13.87 3.46 25.27
CA SER A 251 -13.61 3.57 26.72
C SER A 251 -14.90 3.46 27.52
N GLY A 252 -15.97 4.11 27.08
CA GLY A 252 -17.29 3.99 27.71
C GLY A 252 -17.82 2.55 27.69
N ARG A 253 -17.67 1.83 26.58
CA ARG A 253 -18.06 0.41 26.49
C ARG A 253 -17.24 -0.48 27.42
N VAL A 254 -15.91 -0.28 27.48
CA VAL A 254 -15.02 -0.99 28.40
C VAL A 254 -15.48 -0.80 29.84
N LEU A 255 -15.65 0.46 30.28
CA LEU A 255 -16.07 0.77 31.64
C LEU A 255 -17.45 0.20 31.99
N ASN A 256 -18.39 0.28 31.05
CA ASN A 256 -19.73 -0.28 31.23
C ASN A 256 -19.68 -1.82 31.42
N ILE A 257 -18.93 -2.55 30.64
CA ILE A 257 -18.77 -4.01 30.77
C ILE A 257 -18.07 -4.35 32.09
N LEU A 258 -17.02 -3.63 32.46
CA LEU A 258 -16.28 -3.88 33.71
C LEU A 258 -17.10 -3.55 34.96
N SER A 259 -18.06 -2.60 34.89
CA SER A 259 -18.98 -2.32 36.01
C SER A 259 -19.98 -3.45 36.26
N GLN A 260 -20.22 -4.32 35.28
CA GLN A 260 -21.15 -5.44 35.36
C GLN A 260 -20.53 -6.72 35.93
N VAL A 261 -19.22 -6.75 36.17
CA VAL A 261 -18.46 -7.94 36.61
C VAL A 261 -19.03 -8.56 37.91
N GLU A 262 -19.58 -7.74 38.83
CA GLU A 262 -20.13 -8.21 40.09
C GLU A 262 -21.66 -8.40 40.08
N THR A 263 -22.34 -7.86 39.08
CA THR A 263 -23.81 -7.79 39.03
C THR A 263 -24.46 -8.71 38.02
N GLU A 264 -23.73 -9.04 36.95
CA GLU A 264 -24.22 -9.86 35.86
C GLU A 264 -23.56 -11.26 35.83
N PRO A 265 -24.23 -12.27 35.25
CA PRO A 265 -23.62 -13.60 35.07
C PRO A 265 -22.32 -13.52 34.27
N GLN A 266 -21.30 -14.27 34.70
CA GLN A 266 -19.96 -14.25 34.09
C GLN A 266 -19.99 -14.51 32.58
N GLU A 267 -20.85 -15.41 32.09
CA GLU A 267 -21.00 -15.70 30.66
C GLU A 267 -21.47 -14.49 29.85
N VAL A 268 -22.36 -13.66 30.42
CA VAL A 268 -22.87 -12.46 29.76
C VAL A 268 -21.76 -11.42 29.63
N VAL A 269 -21.03 -11.18 30.74
CA VAL A 269 -19.90 -10.26 30.77
C VAL A 269 -18.81 -10.70 29.79
N LEU A 270 -18.46 -11.98 29.78
CA LEU A 270 -17.45 -12.55 28.87
C LEU A 270 -17.85 -12.38 27.40
N LYS A 271 -19.10 -12.70 27.05
CA LYS A 271 -19.60 -12.53 25.68
C LYS A 271 -19.56 -11.08 25.21
N GLN A 272 -19.97 -10.13 26.05
CA GLN A 272 -19.89 -8.69 25.74
C GLN A 272 -18.43 -8.24 25.55
N TRP A 273 -17.55 -8.73 26.42
CA TRP A 273 -16.12 -8.44 26.37
C TRP A 273 -15.44 -8.96 25.09
N GLU A 274 -15.69 -10.20 24.73
CA GLU A 274 -15.14 -10.79 23.50
C GLU A 274 -15.67 -10.08 22.26
N THR A 275 -16.95 -9.71 22.26
CA THR A 275 -17.53 -8.90 21.18
C THR A 275 -16.83 -7.55 21.06
N LEU A 276 -16.59 -6.87 22.18
CA LEU A 276 -15.88 -5.59 22.20
C LEU A 276 -14.45 -5.73 21.66
N LEU A 277 -13.71 -6.73 22.14
CA LEU A 277 -12.33 -6.96 21.69
C LEU A 277 -12.27 -7.30 20.19
N THR A 278 -13.22 -8.06 19.68
CA THR A 278 -13.32 -8.37 18.24
C THR A 278 -13.64 -7.11 17.41
N ASP A 279 -14.52 -6.23 17.90
CA ASP A 279 -14.83 -4.97 17.24
C ASP A 279 -13.62 -4.02 17.19
N MET A 280 -12.79 -4.02 18.24
CA MET A 280 -11.62 -3.15 18.33
C MET A 280 -10.41 -3.67 17.54
N TYR A 281 -10.12 -4.95 17.68
CA TYR A 281 -8.81 -5.52 17.30
C TYR A 281 -8.90 -6.72 16.33
N GLY A 282 -10.10 -7.24 16.03
CA GLY A 282 -10.23 -8.48 15.28
C GLY A 282 -9.49 -9.63 15.99
N ASP A 283 -8.66 -10.33 15.24
CA ASP A 283 -7.82 -11.43 15.74
C ASP A 283 -6.41 -10.99 16.16
N GLU A 284 -6.11 -9.68 16.09
CA GLU A 284 -4.79 -9.13 16.44
C GLU A 284 -4.50 -9.28 17.94
N PRO A 285 -3.42 -9.99 18.33
CA PRO A 285 -3.11 -10.24 19.75
C PRO A 285 -2.46 -9.05 20.45
N PHE A 286 -1.56 -8.32 19.77
CA PHE A 286 -0.68 -7.34 20.39
C PHE A 286 -1.42 -6.09 20.92
N PRO A 287 -2.28 -5.42 20.18
CA PRO A 287 -3.03 -4.28 20.70
C PRO A 287 -3.97 -4.67 21.84
N LYS A 288 -4.57 -5.87 21.81
CA LYS A 288 -5.37 -6.41 22.91
C LYS A 288 -4.57 -6.45 24.21
N ASN A 289 -3.35 -6.99 24.17
CA ASN A 289 -2.51 -7.16 25.36
C ASN A 289 -2.07 -5.83 25.95
N GLU A 290 -1.76 -4.83 25.12
CA GLU A 290 -1.44 -3.48 25.60
C GLU A 290 -2.61 -2.86 26.35
N MET A 291 -3.81 -2.90 25.77
CA MET A 291 -5.02 -2.37 26.39
C MET A 291 -5.33 -3.09 27.69
N LEU A 292 -5.27 -4.43 27.72
CA LEU A 292 -5.53 -5.21 28.93
C LEU A 292 -4.54 -4.86 30.05
N ASN A 293 -3.27 -4.69 29.72
CA ASN A 293 -2.25 -4.27 30.69
C ASN A 293 -2.48 -2.83 31.19
N ALA A 294 -2.93 -1.92 30.31
CA ALA A 294 -3.27 -0.56 30.70
C ALA A 294 -4.42 -0.53 31.71
N LEU A 295 -5.48 -1.34 31.52
CA LEU A 295 -6.60 -1.46 32.45
C LEU A 295 -6.19 -1.95 33.84
N LEU A 296 -5.19 -2.83 33.94
CA LEU A 296 -4.69 -3.30 35.23
C LEU A 296 -4.00 -2.20 36.04
N ASN A 297 -3.45 -1.19 35.33
CA ASN A 297 -2.74 -0.06 35.94
C ASN A 297 -3.60 1.21 36.10
N ASP A 298 -4.86 1.19 35.61
CA ASP A 298 -5.76 2.34 35.72
C ASP A 298 -6.43 2.38 37.11
N ASP A 299 -6.23 3.49 37.87
CA ASP A 299 -6.79 3.66 39.17
C ASP A 299 -8.34 3.84 39.19
N LYS A 300 -8.95 4.12 38.05
CA LYS A 300 -10.41 4.23 37.89
C LYS A 300 -11.10 2.87 37.83
N ILE A 301 -10.33 1.78 37.59
CA ILE A 301 -10.87 0.43 37.50
C ILE A 301 -10.93 -0.21 38.89
N SER A 302 -12.07 -0.81 39.23
CA SER A 302 -12.26 -1.48 40.53
C SER A 302 -11.33 -2.68 40.70
N GLN A 303 -11.05 -3.06 41.95
CA GLN A 303 -10.17 -4.23 42.22
C GLN A 303 -10.81 -5.55 41.76
N SER A 304 -12.14 -5.66 41.81
CA SER A 304 -12.87 -6.81 41.26
C SER A 304 -12.74 -6.91 39.75
N SER A 305 -12.90 -5.81 39.02
CA SER A 305 -12.72 -5.73 37.58
C SER A 305 -11.27 -6.03 37.18
N LYS A 306 -10.28 -5.51 37.89
CA LYS A 306 -8.85 -5.84 37.68
C LYS A 306 -8.58 -7.33 37.88
N ARG A 307 -9.19 -7.95 38.90
CA ARG A 307 -9.07 -9.40 39.13
C ARG A 307 -9.66 -10.19 37.96
N TRP A 308 -10.87 -9.82 37.54
CA TRP A 308 -11.53 -10.44 36.40
C TRP A 308 -10.69 -10.32 35.10
N VAL A 309 -10.12 -9.16 34.79
CA VAL A 309 -9.24 -8.96 33.63
C VAL A 309 -8.00 -9.85 33.73
N LYS A 310 -7.39 -9.99 34.92
CA LYS A 310 -6.24 -10.92 35.11
C LYS A 310 -6.62 -12.37 34.83
N GLU A 311 -7.76 -12.82 35.33
CA GLU A 311 -8.27 -14.18 35.10
C GLU A 311 -8.56 -14.41 33.61
N TYR A 312 -9.12 -13.43 32.90
CA TYR A 312 -9.33 -13.47 31.46
C TYR A 312 -8.02 -13.63 30.69
N ILE A 313 -6.97 -12.86 31.04
CA ILE A 313 -5.64 -12.94 30.40
C ILE A 313 -5.06 -14.34 30.62
N GLN A 314 -5.10 -14.87 31.84
CA GLN A 314 -4.58 -16.20 32.18
C GLN A 314 -5.34 -17.32 31.45
N GLY A 315 -6.67 -17.27 31.42
CA GLY A 315 -7.50 -18.23 30.71
C GLY A 315 -7.25 -18.23 29.20
N SER A 316 -7.04 -17.07 28.60
CA SER A 316 -6.74 -16.94 27.16
C SER A 316 -5.33 -17.45 26.76
N GLN A 317 -4.40 -17.55 27.71
CA GLN A 317 -3.05 -18.13 27.48
C GLN A 317 -3.03 -19.65 27.52
N HIS A 318 -4.00 -20.29 28.18
CA HIS A 318 -4.12 -21.76 28.29
C HIS A 318 -4.99 -22.38 27.19
N ALA A 319 -5.69 -21.57 26.40
CA ALA A 319 -6.55 -22.02 25.30
C ALA A 319 -5.85 -22.09 23.93
N LYS A 320 -4.54 -21.81 23.87
CA LYS A 320 -3.66 -22.00 22.70
C LYS A 320 -2.78 -23.21 22.91
#